data_4fd89dabb3efe33f1553aa09e32641ba
#
_entry.id   4fd89dabb3efe33f1553aa09e32641ba
#
_cell.length_a   1.000
_cell.length_b   1.000
_cell.length_c   1.000
_cell.angle_alpha   90.00
_cell.angle_beta   90.00
_cell.angle_gamma   90.00
#
_symmetry.space_group_name_H-M   'P 1'
#
loop_
_entity.id
_entity.type
_entity.pdbx_description
1 polymer ?
#
loop_
_entity_poly.entity_id
_entity_poly.type
_entity_poly.pdbx_seq_one_letter_code
_entity_poly.pdbx_strand_id
1 'polypeptide(L)'
;MGQKVNPHGLRVGIIKDWNTTWYADKKEFSKFLKEDNVIRTFLKKKYYAAAISKILIERAATRIVVTVYTARPGVIIGKGGAEVEVIKKDLAKLTNGKAISINITEVRKPDCDAQLVAEGVAAQLEKRMSFRRCMKQAIGRSMRAGCKGIKMMVSGRLDGAEIARSESYHEGSIPLQTLRADIDYGFAEAHTTFGMIGVKCWIYKGEVIKSAKKSEGGEQ
;
A
#
# COMPACT_ATOMS: atom_id res chain seq x y z
N MET A 1 12.43 -5.68 -24.47
CA MET A 1 12.57 -5.09 -23.12
C MET A 1 12.18 -6.16 -22.10
N GLY A 2 12.99 -6.36 -21.05
CA GLY A 2 12.73 -7.39 -20.04
C GLY A 2 11.52 -7.09 -19.14
N GLN A 3 11.00 -8.13 -18.50
CA GLN A 3 9.95 -8.06 -17.50
C GLN A 3 10.40 -7.21 -16.30
N LYS A 4 9.55 -6.32 -15.81
CA LYS A 4 9.83 -5.50 -14.63
C LYS A 4 9.37 -6.23 -13.37
N VAL A 5 10.27 -6.36 -12.41
CA VAL A 5 9.99 -6.95 -11.10
C VAL A 5 9.30 -5.93 -10.21
N ASN A 6 8.46 -6.40 -9.28
CA ASN A 6 7.84 -5.53 -8.27
C ASN A 6 8.94 -4.89 -7.40
N PRO A 7 9.00 -3.55 -7.30
CA PRO A 7 10.04 -2.86 -6.55
C PRO A 7 10.09 -3.22 -5.06
N HIS A 8 8.94 -3.52 -4.47
CA HIS A 8 8.86 -3.97 -3.08
C HIS A 8 9.49 -5.36 -2.93
N GLY A 9 9.10 -6.32 -3.78
CA GLY A 9 9.64 -7.67 -3.74
C GLY A 9 11.16 -7.73 -3.94
N LEU A 10 11.70 -6.88 -4.82
CA LEU A 10 13.15 -6.78 -5.05
C LEU A 10 13.93 -6.34 -3.81
N ARG A 11 13.28 -5.61 -2.89
CA ARG A 11 13.89 -4.97 -1.70
C ARG A 11 13.55 -5.66 -0.40
N VAL A 12 12.72 -6.69 -0.42
CA VAL A 12 12.41 -7.50 0.77
C VAL A 12 13.67 -8.17 1.29
N GLY A 13 13.89 -8.08 2.61
CA GLY A 13 15.08 -8.58 3.28
C GLY A 13 16.31 -7.67 3.22
N ILE A 14 16.28 -6.59 2.40
CA ILE A 14 17.37 -5.62 2.29
C ILE A 14 17.00 -4.33 3.04
N ILE A 15 15.96 -3.62 2.57
CA ILE A 15 15.46 -2.37 3.16
C ILE A 15 13.97 -2.41 3.49
N LYS A 16 13.23 -3.38 2.97
CA LYS A 16 11.80 -3.58 3.22
C LYS A 16 11.58 -4.89 3.97
N ASP A 17 10.57 -4.89 4.84
CA ASP A 17 10.11 -6.08 5.51
C ASP A 17 8.82 -6.62 4.88
N TRP A 18 8.46 -7.84 5.26
CA TRP A 18 7.21 -8.47 4.88
C TRP A 18 6.01 -7.75 5.50
N ASN A 19 4.89 -7.77 4.80
CA ASN A 19 3.62 -7.28 5.34
C ASN A 19 2.91 -8.31 6.24
N THR A 20 3.53 -9.46 6.43
CA THR A 20 3.03 -10.55 7.25
C THR A 20 4.19 -11.11 8.06
N THR A 21 4.06 -11.19 9.37
CA THR A 21 5.10 -11.68 10.27
C THR A 21 4.55 -12.84 11.09
N TRP A 22 4.73 -14.05 10.58
CA TRP A 22 4.37 -15.29 11.24
C TRP A 22 5.05 -16.49 10.58
N TYR A 23 5.14 -17.57 11.34
CA TYR A 23 5.58 -18.87 10.88
C TYR A 23 4.45 -19.89 11.06
N ALA A 24 4.33 -20.84 10.13
CA ALA A 24 3.37 -21.92 10.22
C ALA A 24 3.91 -23.19 9.56
N ASP A 25 3.47 -24.33 10.05
CA ASP A 25 3.77 -25.61 9.46
C ASP A 25 3.09 -25.79 8.10
N LYS A 26 3.62 -26.72 7.30
CA LYS A 26 3.16 -26.97 5.92
C LYS A 26 1.65 -27.22 5.81
N LYS A 27 1.04 -27.82 6.84
CA LYS A 27 -0.41 -28.11 6.87
C LYS A 27 -1.27 -26.88 7.20
N GLU A 28 -0.74 -25.95 7.97
CA GLU A 28 -1.48 -24.76 8.45
C GLU A 28 -1.23 -23.52 7.59
N PHE A 29 -0.12 -23.51 6.86
CA PHE A 29 0.30 -22.37 6.04
C PHE A 29 -0.81 -21.88 5.08
N SER A 30 -1.44 -22.80 4.36
CA SER A 30 -2.52 -22.46 3.42
C SER A 30 -3.76 -21.86 4.09
N LYS A 31 -4.09 -22.32 5.31
CA LYS A 31 -5.21 -21.81 6.09
C LYS A 31 -4.94 -20.37 6.54
N PHE A 32 -3.75 -20.10 7.09
CA PHE A 32 -3.37 -18.77 7.55
C PHE A 32 -3.26 -17.76 6.40
N LEU A 33 -2.72 -18.20 5.27
CA LEU A 33 -2.63 -17.35 4.07
C LEU A 33 -4.03 -16.96 3.55
N LYS A 34 -4.97 -17.90 3.55
CA LYS A 34 -6.36 -17.64 3.17
C LYS A 34 -7.03 -16.67 4.15
N GLU A 35 -6.88 -16.89 5.45
CA GLU A 35 -7.40 -16.00 6.49
C GLU A 35 -6.85 -14.58 6.34
N ASP A 36 -5.52 -14.43 6.12
CA ASP A 36 -4.90 -13.12 5.92
C ASP A 36 -5.45 -12.39 4.69
N ASN A 37 -5.65 -13.11 3.60
CA ASN A 37 -6.24 -12.52 2.40
C ASN A 37 -7.68 -12.06 2.64
N VAL A 38 -8.48 -12.85 3.37
CA VAL A 38 -9.86 -12.48 3.75
C VAL A 38 -9.85 -11.23 4.62
N ILE A 39 -8.97 -11.15 5.63
CA ILE A 39 -8.83 -9.98 6.52
C ILE A 39 -8.49 -8.73 5.69
N ARG A 40 -7.48 -8.81 4.82
CA ARG A 40 -7.05 -7.69 3.97
C ARG A 40 -8.17 -7.21 3.06
N THR A 41 -8.82 -8.13 2.37
CA THR A 41 -9.91 -7.82 1.44
C THR A 41 -11.09 -7.21 2.16
N PHE A 42 -11.49 -7.76 3.31
CA PHE A 42 -12.58 -7.24 4.13
C PHE A 42 -12.32 -5.80 4.60
N LEU A 43 -11.14 -5.56 5.20
CA LEU A 43 -10.79 -4.22 5.70
C LEU A 43 -10.69 -3.20 4.57
N LYS A 44 -10.06 -3.57 3.46
CA LYS A 44 -9.91 -2.68 2.30
C LYS A 44 -11.27 -2.32 1.68
N LYS A 45 -12.17 -3.31 1.55
CA LYS A 45 -13.50 -3.11 0.96
C LYS A 45 -14.42 -2.29 1.87
N LYS A 46 -14.47 -2.62 3.17
CA LYS A 46 -15.37 -1.96 4.12
C LYS A 46 -14.92 -0.52 4.43
N TYR A 47 -13.62 -0.29 4.54
CA TYR A 47 -13.04 1.01 4.93
C TYR A 47 -12.23 1.67 3.81
N TYR A 48 -12.69 1.55 2.57
CA TYR A 48 -12.02 2.19 1.42
C TYR A 48 -11.91 3.71 1.59
N ALA A 49 -12.94 4.35 2.15
CA ALA A 49 -12.96 5.80 2.42
C ALA A 49 -11.91 6.27 3.44
N ALA A 50 -11.40 5.35 4.28
CA ALA A 50 -10.35 5.65 5.24
C ALA A 50 -8.97 5.81 4.61
N ALA A 51 -8.81 5.46 3.32
CA ALA A 51 -7.54 5.50 2.59
C ALA A 51 -6.46 4.65 3.30
N ILE A 52 -6.65 3.32 3.27
CA ILE A 52 -5.73 2.35 3.86
C ILE A 52 -4.54 2.14 2.92
N SER A 53 -3.34 2.47 3.39
CA SER A 53 -2.08 2.27 2.68
C SER A 53 -1.65 0.81 2.69
N LYS A 54 -1.38 0.27 3.88
CA LYS A 54 -0.95 -1.12 4.08
C LYS A 54 -1.54 -1.70 5.34
N ILE A 55 -1.61 -3.04 5.38
CA ILE A 55 -2.08 -3.80 6.53
C ILE A 55 -0.99 -4.79 6.89
N LEU A 56 -0.43 -4.68 8.11
CA LEU A 56 0.49 -5.65 8.66
C LEU A 56 -0.28 -6.64 9.51
N ILE A 57 0.06 -7.92 9.39
CA ILE A 57 -0.56 -9.00 10.14
C ILE A 57 0.53 -9.78 10.85
N GLU A 58 0.47 -9.80 12.17
CA GLU A 58 1.34 -10.57 13.03
C GLU A 58 0.52 -11.66 13.71
N ARG A 59 0.99 -12.88 13.71
CA ARG A 59 0.33 -14.00 14.37
C ARG A 59 1.20 -14.53 15.48
N ALA A 60 0.64 -14.54 16.68
CA ALA A 60 1.14 -15.32 17.82
C ALA A 60 0.27 -16.58 17.99
N ALA A 61 0.66 -17.49 18.86
CA ALA A 61 -0.06 -18.75 19.08
C ALA A 61 -1.56 -18.55 19.37
N THR A 62 -1.90 -17.56 20.21
CA THR A 62 -3.27 -17.34 20.71
C THR A 62 -3.94 -16.09 20.14
N ARG A 63 -3.21 -15.17 19.53
CA ARG A 63 -3.73 -13.86 19.07
C ARG A 63 -3.22 -13.46 17.70
N ILE A 64 -4.03 -12.68 17.01
CA ILE A 64 -3.69 -12.04 15.74
C ILE A 64 -3.63 -10.53 15.99
N VAL A 65 -2.52 -9.89 15.65
CA VAL A 65 -2.38 -8.44 15.70
C VAL A 65 -2.44 -7.90 14.27
N VAL A 66 -3.41 -7.03 14.01
CA VAL A 66 -3.61 -6.39 12.71
C VAL A 66 -3.29 -4.91 12.86
N THR A 67 -2.19 -4.47 12.25
CA THR A 67 -1.82 -3.05 12.23
C THR A 67 -2.22 -2.44 10.90
N VAL A 68 -3.13 -1.46 10.95
CA VAL A 68 -3.67 -0.78 9.77
C VAL A 68 -3.04 0.61 9.64
N TYR A 69 -2.36 0.84 8.53
CA TYR A 69 -1.82 2.16 8.18
C TYR A 69 -2.83 2.91 7.32
N THR A 70 -3.29 4.05 7.79
CA THR A 70 -4.36 4.83 7.17
C THR A 70 -4.04 6.33 7.16
N ALA A 71 -4.51 7.04 6.13
CA ALA A 71 -4.42 8.49 6.11
C ALA A 71 -5.54 9.18 6.91
N ARG A 72 -6.63 8.46 7.22
CA ARG A 72 -7.79 8.99 7.96
C ARG A 72 -8.17 8.07 9.11
N PRO A 73 -7.40 8.07 10.21
CA PRO A 73 -7.61 7.15 11.32
C PRO A 73 -8.99 7.31 11.97
N GLY A 74 -9.54 8.53 12.01
CA GLY A 74 -10.84 8.81 12.59
C GLY A 74 -12.00 8.01 11.97
N VAL A 75 -11.92 7.67 10.68
CA VAL A 75 -12.95 6.86 10.00
C VAL A 75 -12.96 5.41 10.51
N ILE A 76 -11.78 4.86 10.85
CA ILE A 76 -11.65 3.49 11.37
C ILE A 76 -11.92 3.44 12.87
N ILE A 77 -11.53 4.47 13.61
CA ILE A 77 -11.73 4.53 15.06
C ILE A 77 -13.21 4.74 15.37
N GLY A 78 -13.88 5.62 14.63
CA GLY A 78 -15.27 6.01 14.88
C GLY A 78 -15.44 6.86 16.14
N LYS A 79 -16.67 7.18 16.47
CA LYS A 79 -16.99 7.94 17.69
C LYS A 79 -16.73 7.07 18.93
N GLY A 80 -15.83 7.52 19.81
CA GLY A 80 -15.50 6.81 21.06
C GLY A 80 -14.90 5.39 20.86
N GLY A 81 -14.36 5.06 19.68
CA GLY A 81 -13.78 3.74 19.43
C GLY A 81 -14.79 2.64 19.06
N ALA A 82 -16.06 2.95 18.87
CA ALA A 82 -17.13 2.00 18.59
C ALA A 82 -16.86 1.16 17.32
N GLU A 83 -16.34 1.80 16.24
CA GLU A 83 -16.05 1.09 15.00
C GLU A 83 -14.94 0.04 15.15
N VAL A 84 -13.94 0.29 15.98
CA VAL A 84 -12.86 -0.69 16.26
C VAL A 84 -13.42 -1.95 16.90
N GLU A 85 -14.41 -1.83 17.80
CA GLU A 85 -15.04 -2.98 18.42
C GLU A 85 -15.89 -3.78 17.42
N VAL A 86 -16.58 -3.09 16.53
CA VAL A 86 -17.32 -3.73 15.43
C VAL A 86 -16.36 -4.49 14.52
N ILE A 87 -15.22 -3.86 14.15
CA ILE A 87 -14.19 -4.52 13.33
C ILE A 87 -13.67 -5.78 14.04
N LYS A 88 -13.35 -5.70 15.33
CA LYS A 88 -12.87 -6.86 16.10
C LYS A 88 -13.88 -8.00 16.07
N LYS A 89 -15.16 -7.70 16.28
CA LYS A 89 -16.25 -8.70 16.24
C LYS A 89 -16.39 -9.33 14.85
N ASP A 90 -16.37 -8.52 13.79
CA ASP A 90 -16.48 -9.00 12.42
C ASP A 90 -15.28 -9.87 12.03
N LEU A 91 -14.08 -9.44 12.37
CA LEU A 91 -12.86 -10.21 12.10
C LEU A 91 -12.80 -11.50 12.92
N ALA A 92 -13.26 -11.50 14.18
CA ALA A 92 -13.33 -12.71 14.99
C ALA A 92 -14.24 -13.80 14.35
N LYS A 93 -15.34 -13.39 13.73
CA LYS A 93 -16.21 -14.31 12.96
C LYS A 93 -15.49 -14.91 11.76
N LEU A 94 -14.60 -14.12 11.10
CA LEU A 94 -13.86 -14.55 9.91
C LEU A 94 -12.64 -15.42 10.24
N THR A 95 -12.12 -15.36 11.48
CA THR A 95 -10.89 -16.03 11.92
C THR A 95 -11.13 -17.17 12.92
N ASN A 96 -12.29 -17.80 12.88
CA ASN A 96 -12.65 -18.94 13.74
C ASN A 96 -12.49 -18.66 15.26
N GLY A 97 -12.82 -17.44 15.71
CA GLY A 97 -12.88 -17.09 17.13
C GLY A 97 -11.52 -16.76 17.78
N LYS A 98 -10.44 -16.61 17.02
CA LYS A 98 -9.15 -16.17 17.58
C LYS A 98 -9.24 -14.74 18.12
N ALA A 99 -8.51 -14.47 19.20
CA ALA A 99 -8.40 -13.13 19.77
C ALA A 99 -7.70 -12.18 18.77
N ILE A 100 -8.36 -11.06 18.42
CA ILE A 100 -7.81 -10.09 17.47
C ILE A 100 -7.55 -8.76 18.15
N SER A 101 -6.33 -8.27 18.03
CA SER A 101 -5.94 -6.91 18.39
C SER A 101 -5.80 -6.07 17.14
N ILE A 102 -6.34 -4.85 17.15
CA ILE A 102 -6.24 -3.92 16.02
C ILE A 102 -5.47 -2.69 16.48
N ASN A 103 -4.39 -2.40 15.77
CA ASN A 103 -3.61 -1.19 15.94
C ASN A 103 -3.82 -0.30 14.72
N ILE A 104 -4.05 1.00 14.94
CA ILE A 104 -4.26 1.97 13.89
C ILE A 104 -3.10 2.96 13.93
N THR A 105 -2.39 3.07 12.81
CA THR A 105 -1.26 3.97 12.66
C THR A 105 -1.57 4.98 11.56
N GLU A 106 -1.37 6.25 11.85
CA GLU A 106 -1.58 7.32 10.88
C GLU A 106 -0.41 7.43 9.90
N VAL A 107 -0.74 7.60 8.61
CA VAL A 107 0.21 7.94 7.56
C VAL A 107 0.31 9.45 7.48
N ARG A 108 1.38 10.03 8.06
CA ARG A 108 1.58 11.49 8.16
C ARG A 108 1.67 12.19 6.80
N LYS A 109 2.21 11.52 5.77
CA LYS A 109 2.41 12.09 4.42
C LYS A 109 1.72 11.21 3.38
N PRO A 110 0.39 11.31 3.19
CA PRO A 110 -0.34 10.46 2.25
C PRO A 110 0.09 10.66 0.79
N ASP A 111 0.50 11.87 0.41
CA ASP A 111 0.99 12.16 -0.94
C ASP A 111 2.39 11.57 -1.25
N CYS A 112 3.09 11.02 -0.23
CA CYS A 112 4.33 10.25 -0.39
C CYS A 112 4.11 8.73 -0.30
N ASP A 113 2.87 8.27 -0.25
CA ASP A 113 2.50 6.87 -0.24
C ASP A 113 1.97 6.45 -1.60
N ALA A 114 2.67 5.52 -2.26
CA ALA A 114 2.36 5.16 -3.63
C ALA A 114 0.97 4.53 -3.80
N GLN A 115 0.50 3.75 -2.80
CA GLN A 115 -0.81 3.11 -2.85
C GLN A 115 -1.93 4.15 -2.75
N LEU A 116 -1.80 5.10 -1.82
CA LEU A 116 -2.80 6.15 -1.62
C LEU A 116 -2.88 7.11 -2.82
N VAL A 117 -1.73 7.44 -3.41
CA VAL A 117 -1.67 8.26 -4.63
C VAL A 117 -2.33 7.53 -5.80
N ALA A 118 -2.04 6.24 -5.99
CA ALA A 118 -2.67 5.44 -7.06
C ALA A 118 -4.18 5.36 -6.90
N GLU A 119 -4.69 5.09 -5.68
CA GLU A 119 -6.13 5.06 -5.39
C GLU A 119 -6.79 6.43 -5.56
N GLY A 120 -6.09 7.50 -5.17
CA GLY A 120 -6.58 8.86 -5.37
C GLY A 120 -6.75 9.22 -6.85
N VAL A 121 -5.84 8.75 -7.71
CA VAL A 121 -5.96 8.93 -9.16
C VAL A 121 -7.07 8.05 -9.73
N ALA A 122 -7.17 6.79 -9.30
CA ALA A 122 -8.24 5.90 -9.73
C ALA A 122 -9.63 6.48 -9.43
N ALA A 123 -9.84 6.99 -8.22
CA ALA A 123 -11.09 7.65 -7.83
C ALA A 123 -11.41 8.92 -8.64
N GLN A 124 -10.39 9.66 -9.12
CA GLN A 124 -10.59 10.79 -10.01
C GLN A 124 -10.97 10.36 -11.43
N LEU A 125 -10.38 9.27 -11.93
CA LEU A 125 -10.74 8.69 -13.24
C LEU A 125 -12.17 8.16 -13.26
N GLU A 126 -12.65 7.55 -12.17
CA GLU A 126 -14.04 7.13 -12.02
C GLU A 126 -15.02 8.31 -12.09
N LYS A 127 -14.58 9.49 -11.61
CA LYS A 127 -15.33 10.76 -11.73
C LYS A 127 -15.21 11.42 -13.10
N ARG A 128 -14.70 10.70 -14.11
CA ARG A 128 -14.52 11.16 -15.48
C ARG A 128 -13.62 12.38 -15.65
N MET A 129 -12.64 12.55 -14.76
CA MET A 129 -11.62 13.56 -14.94
C MET A 129 -10.60 13.11 -15.98
N SER A 130 -10.09 14.05 -16.81
CA SER A 130 -9.05 13.73 -17.78
C SER A 130 -7.82 13.13 -17.11
N PHE A 131 -7.37 11.97 -17.58
CA PHE A 131 -6.26 11.23 -17.03
C PHE A 131 -4.96 12.04 -16.99
N ARG A 132 -4.69 12.87 -18.03
CA ARG A 132 -3.50 13.74 -18.08
C ARG A 132 -3.48 14.75 -16.95
N ARG A 133 -4.62 15.35 -16.65
CA ARG A 133 -4.76 16.30 -15.54
C ARG A 133 -4.58 15.60 -14.20
N CYS A 134 -5.22 14.44 -13.99
CA CYS A 134 -5.11 13.66 -12.76
C CYS A 134 -3.65 13.27 -12.48
N MET A 135 -2.94 12.74 -13.50
CA MET A 135 -1.55 12.33 -13.37
C MET A 135 -0.64 13.52 -13.02
N LYS A 136 -0.71 14.62 -13.76
CA LYS A 136 0.10 15.82 -13.50
C LYS A 136 -0.17 16.42 -12.12
N GLN A 137 -1.43 16.47 -11.70
CA GLN A 137 -1.81 16.98 -10.38
C GLN A 137 -1.27 16.08 -9.25
N ALA A 138 -1.36 14.76 -9.40
CA ALA A 138 -0.84 13.82 -8.43
C ALA A 138 0.69 13.91 -8.32
N ILE A 139 1.40 13.96 -9.45
CA ILE A 139 2.85 14.14 -9.51
C ILE A 139 3.27 15.42 -8.80
N GLY A 140 2.64 16.55 -9.13
CA GLY A 140 2.97 17.83 -8.50
C GLY A 140 2.69 17.88 -6.99
N ARG A 141 1.67 17.14 -6.49
CA ARG A 141 1.42 17.01 -5.04
C ARG A 141 2.51 16.20 -4.36
N SER A 142 2.87 15.05 -4.92
CA SER A 142 3.91 14.19 -4.36
C SER A 142 5.28 14.88 -4.33
N MET A 143 5.64 15.63 -5.37
CA MET A 143 6.90 16.40 -5.40
C MET A 143 6.91 17.51 -4.34
N ARG A 144 5.80 18.23 -4.16
CA ARG A 144 5.65 19.24 -3.09
C ARG A 144 5.68 18.62 -1.68
N ALA A 145 5.21 17.38 -1.52
CA ALA A 145 5.29 16.65 -0.26
C ALA A 145 6.71 16.21 0.11
N GLY A 146 7.69 16.38 -0.79
CA GLY A 146 9.11 16.14 -0.57
C GLY A 146 9.61 14.80 -1.08
N CYS A 147 8.90 14.16 -2.03
CA CYS A 147 9.39 12.98 -2.72
C CYS A 147 10.52 13.36 -3.68
N LYS A 148 11.57 12.52 -3.79
CA LYS A 148 12.72 12.77 -4.70
C LYS A 148 12.42 12.42 -6.16
N GLY A 149 11.37 11.66 -6.40
CA GLY A 149 10.91 11.34 -7.73
C GLY A 149 9.65 10.49 -7.71
N ILE A 150 8.86 10.63 -8.76
CA ILE A 150 7.63 9.87 -8.96
C ILE A 150 7.48 9.47 -10.43
N LYS A 151 7.04 8.24 -10.65
CA LYS A 151 6.57 7.76 -11.95
C LYS A 151 5.17 7.23 -11.79
N MET A 152 4.31 7.65 -12.69
CA MET A 152 2.94 7.16 -12.76
C MET A 152 2.66 6.63 -14.16
N MET A 153 1.94 5.52 -14.23
CA MET A 153 1.53 4.89 -15.47
C MET A 153 0.05 4.53 -15.38
N VAL A 154 -0.68 4.91 -16.40
CA VAL A 154 -2.11 4.61 -16.54
C VAL A 154 -2.31 3.81 -17.81
N SER A 155 -3.03 2.70 -17.74
CA SER A 155 -3.21 1.73 -18.82
C SER A 155 -4.68 1.35 -18.96
N GLY A 156 -5.19 1.30 -20.17
CA GLY A 156 -6.58 0.94 -20.46
C GLY A 156 -7.18 1.79 -21.58
N ARG A 157 -8.50 1.87 -21.64
CA ARG A 157 -9.24 2.73 -22.58
C ARG A 157 -9.27 4.17 -22.06
N LEU A 158 -8.15 4.88 -22.27
CA LEU A 158 -7.98 6.25 -21.78
C LEU A 158 -8.95 7.22 -22.48
N ASP A 159 -9.70 7.99 -21.67
CA ASP A 159 -10.75 8.91 -22.10
C ASP A 159 -11.82 8.23 -23.00
N GLY A 160 -12.05 6.93 -22.85
CA GLY A 160 -13.04 6.17 -23.61
C GLY A 160 -12.61 5.73 -25.01
N ALA A 161 -11.32 5.85 -25.34
CA ALA A 161 -10.80 5.39 -26.64
C ALA A 161 -11.08 3.90 -26.87
N GLU A 162 -11.39 3.50 -28.11
CA GLU A 162 -11.66 2.10 -28.45
C GLU A 162 -10.44 1.21 -28.24
N ILE A 163 -9.27 1.70 -28.63
CA ILE A 163 -8.01 0.98 -28.49
C ILE A 163 -7.35 1.36 -27.16
N ALA A 164 -7.10 0.36 -26.32
CA ALA A 164 -6.39 0.55 -25.07
C ALA A 164 -4.93 0.96 -25.32
N ARG A 165 -4.45 1.90 -24.53
CA ARG A 165 -3.05 2.32 -24.54
C ARG A 165 -2.54 2.58 -23.13
N SER A 166 -1.22 2.69 -23.01
CA SER A 166 -0.55 3.02 -21.76
C SER A 166 0.17 4.35 -21.90
N GLU A 167 -0.08 5.27 -20.99
CA GLU A 167 0.67 6.52 -20.88
C GLU A 167 1.40 6.59 -19.53
N SER A 168 2.62 7.10 -19.55
CA SER A 168 3.42 7.26 -18.33
C SER A 168 4.05 8.64 -18.27
N TYR A 169 3.98 9.25 -17.09
CA TYR A 169 4.69 10.49 -16.75
C TYR A 169 5.60 10.24 -15.58
N HIS A 170 6.71 10.96 -15.54
CA HIS A 170 7.65 10.88 -14.44
C HIS A 170 8.26 12.27 -14.17
N GLU A 171 8.65 12.49 -12.93
CA GLU A 171 9.34 13.69 -12.47
C GLU A 171 10.35 13.30 -11.40
N GLY A 172 11.53 13.91 -11.45
CA GLY A 172 12.65 13.56 -10.58
C GLY A 172 13.33 12.23 -10.96
N SER A 173 14.13 11.69 -10.05
CA SER A 173 14.90 10.45 -10.24
C SER A 173 14.18 9.24 -9.66
N ILE A 174 14.22 8.10 -10.36
CA ILE A 174 13.60 6.85 -9.88
C ILE A 174 14.56 5.69 -10.20
N PRO A 175 15.55 5.45 -9.36
CA PRO A 175 16.55 4.40 -9.57
C PRO A 175 15.99 3.02 -9.22
N LEU A 176 15.23 2.41 -10.13
CA LEU A 176 14.54 1.13 -9.88
C LEU A 176 15.51 -0.01 -9.60
N GLN A 177 16.71 0.01 -10.17
CA GLN A 177 17.73 -1.04 -10.02
C GLN A 177 18.55 -0.90 -8.74
N THR A 178 18.61 0.28 -8.13
CA THR A 178 19.39 0.53 -6.93
C THR A 178 18.67 -0.07 -5.71
N LEU A 179 19.23 -1.08 -5.09
CA LEU A 179 18.59 -1.80 -3.98
C LEU A 179 18.45 -0.95 -2.72
N ARG A 180 19.40 -0.05 -2.45
CA ARG A 180 19.35 0.88 -1.31
C ARG A 180 18.34 2.02 -1.47
N ALA A 181 17.79 2.22 -2.68
CA ALA A 181 16.77 3.23 -2.93
C ALA A 181 15.42 2.79 -2.34
N ASP A 182 14.84 3.62 -1.46
CA ASP A 182 13.51 3.40 -0.91
C ASP A 182 12.46 3.80 -1.95
N ILE A 183 11.99 2.79 -2.70
CA ILE A 183 10.94 2.96 -3.69
C ILE A 183 9.68 2.29 -3.17
N ASP A 184 8.63 3.09 -3.09
CA ASP A 184 7.30 2.62 -2.79
C ASP A 184 6.52 2.36 -4.09
N TYR A 185 5.66 1.35 -4.09
CA TYR A 185 4.88 0.94 -5.25
C TYR A 185 3.43 0.76 -4.88
N GLY A 186 2.56 1.38 -5.67
CA GLY A 186 1.11 1.26 -5.53
C GLY A 186 0.46 0.86 -6.84
N PHE A 187 -0.58 0.05 -6.73
CA PHE A 187 -1.44 -0.35 -7.84
C PHE A 187 -2.90 -0.16 -7.46
N ALA A 188 -3.66 0.45 -8.34
CA ALA A 188 -5.10 0.63 -8.19
C ALA A 188 -5.82 0.44 -9.53
N GLU A 189 -7.04 0.00 -9.47
CA GLU A 189 -7.92 -0.17 -10.62
C GLU A 189 -9.09 0.82 -10.51
N ALA A 190 -9.36 1.53 -11.59
CA ALA A 190 -10.50 2.42 -11.73
C ALA A 190 -11.59 1.75 -12.57
N HIS A 191 -12.78 1.63 -12.01
CA HIS A 191 -13.95 1.08 -12.69
C HIS A 191 -14.65 2.20 -13.46
N THR A 192 -14.39 2.29 -14.76
CA THR A 192 -15.03 3.29 -15.60
C THR A 192 -16.15 2.68 -16.43
N THR A 193 -17.02 3.53 -16.99
CA THR A 193 -18.11 3.10 -17.88
C THR A 193 -17.62 2.38 -19.15
N PHE A 194 -16.38 2.64 -19.56
CA PHE A 194 -15.77 2.03 -20.76
C PHE A 194 -14.86 0.84 -20.46
N GLY A 195 -14.77 0.43 -19.19
CA GLY A 195 -13.95 -0.70 -18.73
C GLY A 195 -13.01 -0.33 -17.60
N MET A 196 -12.06 -1.23 -17.33
CA MET A 196 -11.08 -1.09 -16.26
C MET A 196 -9.88 -0.30 -16.73
N ILE A 197 -9.42 0.64 -15.90
CA ILE A 197 -8.18 1.37 -16.09
C ILE A 197 -7.23 1.05 -14.94
N GLY A 198 -6.06 0.49 -15.26
CA GLY A 198 -5.03 0.20 -14.27
C GLY A 198 -4.13 1.41 -14.03
N VAL A 199 -3.94 1.78 -12.77
CA VAL A 199 -3.04 2.85 -12.33
C VAL A 199 -1.87 2.24 -11.57
N LYS A 200 -0.63 2.50 -12.00
CA LYS A 200 0.60 2.09 -11.33
C LYS A 200 1.38 3.34 -10.91
N CYS A 201 1.82 3.37 -9.67
CA CYS A 201 2.58 4.49 -9.12
C CYS A 201 3.86 3.98 -8.47
N TRP A 202 4.99 4.65 -8.74
CA TRP A 202 6.29 4.44 -8.11
C TRP A 202 6.73 5.76 -7.50
N ILE A 203 7.03 5.76 -6.20
CA ILE A 203 7.50 6.94 -5.48
C ILE A 203 8.86 6.64 -4.87
N TYR A 204 9.84 7.47 -5.20
CA TYR A 204 11.18 7.41 -4.63
C TYR A 204 11.27 8.38 -3.46
N LYS A 205 11.52 7.83 -2.26
CA LYS A 205 11.62 8.59 -1.00
C LYS A 205 13.06 9.00 -0.67
N GLY A 206 14.05 8.33 -1.24
CA GLY A 206 15.47 8.56 -1.00
C GLY A 206 16.25 7.26 -0.82
N GLU A 207 17.52 7.36 -0.48
CA GLU A 207 18.35 6.20 -0.19
C GLU A 207 18.36 5.90 1.31
N VAL A 208 18.29 4.61 1.64
CA VAL A 208 18.48 4.10 3.01
C VAL A 208 19.89 3.56 3.10
N ILE A 209 20.77 4.34 3.74
CA ILE A 209 22.12 3.91 4.06
C ILE A 209 22.05 3.35 5.49
N LYS A 210 22.27 2.05 5.66
CA LYS A 210 22.46 1.48 7.00
C LYS A 210 23.78 2.05 7.52
N SER A 211 23.73 2.99 8.48
CA SER A 211 24.91 3.33 9.26
C SER A 211 25.40 2.02 9.92
N ALA A 212 26.66 1.68 9.72
CA ALA A 212 27.26 0.59 10.46
C ALA A 212 26.96 0.86 11.94
N LYS A 213 26.29 -0.06 12.63
CA LYS A 213 26.23 -0.02 14.09
C LYS A 213 27.67 0.05 14.55
N LYS A 214 28.07 1.17 15.18
CA LYS A 214 29.29 1.19 15.98
C LYS A 214 29.15 0.00 16.91
N SER A 215 29.96 -1.02 16.70
CA SER A 215 30.22 -2.02 17.71
C SER A 215 30.82 -1.22 18.87
N GLU A 216 30.01 -0.92 19.88
CA GLU A 216 30.52 -0.54 21.18
C GLU A 216 31.32 -1.75 21.63
N GLY A 217 32.63 -1.59 21.44
CA GLY A 217 33.62 -2.56 21.86
C GLY A 217 33.47 -2.76 23.35
N GLY A 218 33.46 -4.02 23.74
CA GLY A 218 33.64 -4.38 25.11
C GLY A 218 34.93 -3.75 25.63
N GLU A 219 34.80 -3.00 26.68
CA GLU A 219 35.87 -2.81 27.66
C GLU A 219 35.41 -3.53 28.90
N GLN A 220 36.18 -4.58 29.19
CA GLN A 220 36.53 -5.24 30.45
C GLN A 220 35.48 -5.35 31.56
#